data_c7172f4bd62b9cb214e454e5876934c9
#
_entry.id   c7172f4bd62b9cb214e454e5876934c9
#
_cell.length_a   1.000
_cell.length_b   1.000
_cell.length_c   1.000
_cell.angle_alpha   90.00
_cell.angle_beta   90.00
_cell.angle_gamma   90.00
#
_symmetry.space_group_name_H-M   'P 1'
#
loop_
_entity.id
_entity.type
_entity.pdbx_description
1 polymer ?
#
loop_
_entity_poly.entity_id
_entity_poly.type
_entity_poly.pdbx_seq_one_letter_code
_entity_poly.pdbx_strand_id
1 'polypeptide(L)'
;MKKRNTRFPLNALAVAAMCVFASAALAADRPARFAVPNSQIQALGIQTAPLQGQTGSVKASFPAQVIVPPNAEQVVSSPVAGMVAQLLVQQNQAVRAGTSLLRIASPELGQLQLQLLQASARATLARQASEREQQLFDEGIIPQRRVQEAQAGLKEAEAALSQAKAALRLSGMPAATIKRIAASGQPQDSVTLAATRAGIVTEIAVRPGQRVEPATALLHVAQTDTLWLDIQVPVTERASWQPGTRLNVRGKDIAARLLSAGSTVASGSQTVMLRAVIEDKAGQVRPGEFVTVELPVAAAQDGWDVPLSAVAHDGSQAYLFVRTPDGFEARPVKVVASAGQRVRAQGQLKTGEQIAVSGIVALKGAWLDEKGDQ
;
A
#
# COMPACT_ATOMS: atom_id res chain seq x y z
N MET A 1 -64.48 24.84 -12.50
CA MET A 1 -65.61 25.25 -11.60
C MET A 1 -65.02 25.71 -10.28
N LYS A 2 -65.13 27.00 -10.08
CA LYS A 2 -65.63 27.78 -8.92
C LYS A 2 -64.89 27.54 -7.62
N LYS A 3 -64.01 28.49 -7.25
CA LYS A 3 -64.24 29.61 -6.32
C LYS A 3 -64.45 29.15 -4.86
N ARG A 4 -63.74 29.63 -3.83
CA ARG A 4 -63.86 31.01 -3.34
C ARG A 4 -62.77 31.32 -2.28
N ASN A 5 -62.22 32.54 -2.41
CA ASN A 5 -61.59 33.36 -1.37
C ASN A 5 -62.43 33.56 -0.14
N THR A 6 -61.79 33.65 1.03
CA THR A 6 -62.20 34.66 2.01
C THR A 6 -60.95 35.17 2.79
N ARG A 7 -60.78 36.47 2.68
CA ARG A 7 -59.93 37.33 3.54
C ARG A 7 -60.77 37.74 4.77
N PHE A 8 -60.07 38.07 5.89
CA PHE A 8 -60.29 39.23 6.77
C PHE A 8 -59.84 38.97 8.22
N PRO A 9 -59.59 39.96 9.06
CA PRO A 9 -58.53 40.97 9.03
C PRO A 9 -57.76 41.11 10.38
N LEU A 10 -56.79 42.02 10.33
CA LEU A 10 -56.13 42.74 11.43
C LEU A 10 -56.94 42.89 12.71
N ASN A 11 -56.32 42.65 13.86
CA ASN A 11 -56.40 43.60 14.98
C ASN A 11 -55.14 43.53 15.85
N ALA A 12 -54.56 44.66 16.08
CA ALA A 12 -53.47 44.96 16.94
C ALA A 12 -53.84 44.78 18.42
N LEU A 13 -52.95 44.15 19.17
CA LEU A 13 -52.84 44.44 20.59
C LEU A 13 -51.36 44.31 21.01
N ALA A 14 -50.83 45.46 21.34
CA ALA A 14 -49.51 45.60 21.94
C ALA A 14 -49.57 45.00 23.36
N VAL A 15 -48.67 44.04 23.65
CA VAL A 15 -48.27 43.71 25.00
C VAL A 15 -46.78 43.70 25.08
N ALA A 16 -46.29 44.63 25.87
CA ALA A 16 -44.89 44.72 26.26
C ALA A 16 -44.47 43.44 26.94
N ALA A 17 -43.55 42.70 26.35
CA ALA A 17 -42.84 41.61 27.00
C ALA A 17 -41.36 41.98 27.05
N MET A 18 -40.98 42.32 28.19
CA MET A 18 -39.73 42.43 28.92
C MET A 18 -38.63 41.61 28.30
N CYS A 19 -37.67 42.30 27.64
CA CYS A 19 -36.37 41.74 27.23
C CYS A 19 -35.58 41.34 28.48
N VAL A 20 -35.68 40.07 28.88
CA VAL A 20 -34.66 39.47 29.71
C VAL A 20 -33.49 39.14 28.82
N PHE A 21 -32.52 40.04 28.74
CA PHE A 21 -31.19 39.76 28.27
C PHE A 21 -30.56 38.77 29.27
N ALA A 22 -30.64 37.49 28.96
CA ALA A 22 -29.74 36.51 29.50
C ALA A 22 -28.37 36.80 28.94
N SER A 23 -27.63 37.64 29.64
CA SER A 23 -26.18 37.77 29.49
C SER A 23 -25.60 36.41 29.85
N ALA A 24 -25.38 35.56 28.85
CA ALA A 24 -24.44 34.45 28.98
C ALA A 24 -23.07 35.09 29.19
N ALA A 25 -22.74 35.30 30.48
CA ALA A 25 -21.39 35.61 30.87
C ALA A 25 -20.51 34.48 30.33
N LEU A 26 -19.73 34.76 29.28
CA LEU A 26 -18.50 34.02 29.04
C LEU A 26 -17.68 34.21 30.34
N ALA A 27 -17.75 33.22 31.22
CA ALA A 27 -16.80 33.05 32.28
C ALA A 27 -15.46 32.86 31.56
N ALA A 28 -14.71 33.94 31.33
CA ALA A 28 -13.32 33.89 31.00
C ALA A 28 -12.68 33.19 32.21
N ASP A 29 -12.29 31.92 31.98
CA ASP A 29 -11.67 31.06 32.95
C ASP A 29 -10.35 31.77 33.39
N ARG A 30 -10.42 32.54 34.50
CA ARG A 30 -9.26 33.20 35.04
C ARG A 30 -8.34 32.10 35.56
N PRO A 31 -7.05 32.10 35.15
CA PRO A 31 -6.11 31.09 35.60
C PRO A 31 -6.07 31.04 37.14
N ALA A 32 -6.44 29.88 37.68
CA ALA A 32 -6.41 29.67 39.13
C ALA A 32 -4.95 29.56 39.57
N ARG A 33 -4.45 30.57 40.29
CA ARG A 33 -3.13 30.57 40.93
C ARG A 33 -3.27 30.06 42.35
N PHE A 34 -2.34 29.22 42.76
CA PHE A 34 -2.30 28.67 44.11
C PHE A 34 -0.86 28.68 44.65
N ALA A 35 -0.73 28.95 45.95
CA ALA A 35 0.53 29.05 46.61
C ALA A 35 1.11 27.69 46.98
N VAL A 36 2.36 27.43 46.59
CA VAL A 36 3.11 26.24 47.02
C VAL A 36 4.49 26.68 47.45
N PRO A 37 4.76 26.71 48.79
CA PRO A 37 6.05 27.10 49.31
C PRO A 37 7.20 26.27 48.76
N ASN A 38 8.36 26.86 48.56
CA ASN A 38 9.53 26.18 48.00
C ASN A 38 9.96 24.94 48.80
N SER A 39 9.73 24.94 50.11
CA SER A 39 10.00 23.80 50.98
C SER A 39 9.09 22.60 50.66
N GLN A 40 7.86 22.86 50.30
CA GLN A 40 6.89 21.80 49.91
C GLN A 40 7.17 21.25 48.53
N ILE A 41 7.68 22.03 47.59
CA ILE A 41 8.01 21.58 46.25
C ILE A 41 9.05 20.46 46.28
N GLN A 42 10.09 20.60 47.11
CA GLN A 42 11.10 19.56 47.27
C GLN A 42 10.55 18.34 48.01
N ALA A 43 9.75 18.55 49.08
CA ALA A 43 9.16 17.45 49.83
C ALA A 43 8.17 16.61 49.02
N LEU A 44 7.43 17.22 48.10
CA LEU A 44 6.46 16.56 47.24
C LEU A 44 7.06 16.01 45.93
N GLY A 45 8.38 16.13 45.72
CA GLY A 45 9.08 15.63 44.54
C GLY A 45 8.62 16.29 43.23
N ILE A 46 8.19 17.56 43.32
CA ILE A 46 7.73 18.31 42.14
C ILE A 46 8.95 18.74 41.32
N GLN A 47 9.01 18.26 40.08
CA GLN A 47 10.01 18.68 39.11
C GLN A 47 9.38 19.56 38.05
N THR A 48 10.09 20.56 37.60
CA THR A 48 9.68 21.45 36.52
C THR A 48 10.61 21.31 35.32
N ALA A 49 10.06 21.48 34.13
CA ALA A 49 10.82 21.54 32.89
C ALA A 49 10.41 22.76 32.08
N PRO A 50 11.34 23.36 31.32
CA PRO A 50 11.02 24.50 30.48
C PRO A 50 10.13 24.04 29.33
N LEU A 51 9.07 24.80 29.05
CA LEU A 51 8.18 24.57 27.94
C LEU A 51 8.89 25.00 26.67
N GLN A 52 9.22 24.03 25.84
CA GLN A 52 9.84 24.27 24.55
C GLN A 52 8.76 24.23 23.46
N GLY A 53 8.62 25.33 22.71
CA GLY A 53 7.80 25.37 21.52
C GLY A 53 8.46 24.52 20.45
N GLN A 54 7.94 23.32 20.21
CA GLN A 54 8.38 22.53 19.08
C GLN A 54 7.37 22.69 17.93
N THR A 55 7.85 23.24 16.83
CA THR A 55 7.16 23.24 15.52
C THR A 55 7.20 21.87 14.83
N GLY A 56 7.60 20.82 15.55
CA GLY A 56 7.68 19.44 15.03
C GLY A 56 6.34 18.69 15.11
N SER A 57 6.03 17.89 14.11
CA SER A 57 4.92 16.96 14.18
C SER A 57 5.18 15.88 15.23
N VAL A 58 4.20 15.59 16.08
CA VAL A 58 4.23 14.41 16.95
C VAL A 58 4.22 13.19 16.05
N LYS A 59 5.16 12.26 16.26
CA LYS A 59 5.26 11.03 15.49
C LYS A 59 4.75 9.87 16.31
N ALA A 60 3.91 9.04 15.71
CA ALA A 60 3.53 7.75 16.26
C ALA A 60 4.24 6.62 15.52
N SER A 61 4.49 5.53 16.22
CA SER A 61 5.17 4.35 15.69
C SER A 61 4.15 3.25 15.41
N PHE A 62 4.18 2.70 14.20
CA PHE A 62 3.29 1.63 13.77
C PHE A 62 4.07 0.46 13.19
N PRO A 63 3.59 -0.79 13.38
CA PRO A 63 4.18 -1.94 12.74
C PRO A 63 3.91 -1.91 11.24
N ALA A 64 4.90 -2.32 10.46
CA ALA A 64 4.81 -2.44 9.02
C ALA A 64 5.53 -3.68 8.53
N GLN A 65 5.05 -4.23 7.42
CA GLN A 65 5.72 -5.31 6.71
C GLN A 65 6.25 -4.81 5.37
N VAL A 66 7.48 -5.17 5.07
CA VAL A 66 8.10 -4.91 3.76
C VAL A 66 7.54 -5.91 2.76
N ILE A 67 6.95 -5.42 1.69
CA ILE A 67 6.39 -6.26 0.63
C ILE A 67 6.96 -5.89 -0.74
N VAL A 68 6.93 -6.86 -1.66
CA VAL A 68 7.16 -6.59 -3.08
C VAL A 68 5.86 -6.03 -3.66
N PRO A 69 5.92 -4.95 -4.46
CA PRO A 69 4.73 -4.49 -5.18
C PRO A 69 4.16 -5.61 -6.08
N PRO A 70 2.82 -5.79 -6.16
CA PRO A 70 2.22 -6.84 -6.99
C PRO A 70 2.61 -6.77 -8.47
N ASN A 71 2.87 -5.58 -8.99
CA ASN A 71 3.35 -5.38 -10.37
C ASN A 71 4.85 -5.66 -10.55
N ALA A 72 5.59 -5.82 -9.47
CA ALA A 72 7.02 -6.17 -9.45
C ALA A 72 7.25 -7.66 -9.17
N GLU A 73 6.18 -8.42 -8.93
CA GLU A 73 6.25 -9.88 -8.78
C GLU A 73 5.77 -10.56 -10.06
N GLN A 74 6.51 -11.56 -10.50
CA GLN A 74 6.16 -12.46 -11.58
C GLN A 74 5.95 -13.86 -11.03
N VAL A 75 4.74 -14.38 -11.18
CA VAL A 75 4.46 -15.80 -10.97
C VAL A 75 4.70 -16.54 -12.28
N VAL A 76 5.63 -17.47 -12.28
CA VAL A 76 5.90 -18.35 -13.41
C VAL A 76 5.07 -19.61 -13.23
N SER A 77 4.05 -19.76 -14.08
CA SER A 77 3.13 -20.91 -14.05
C SER A 77 3.38 -21.85 -15.23
N SER A 78 2.96 -23.11 -15.06
CA SER A 78 3.04 -24.09 -16.16
C SER A 78 2.04 -23.75 -17.26
N PRO A 79 2.46 -23.63 -18.52
CA PRO A 79 1.55 -23.44 -19.65
C PRO A 79 0.92 -24.75 -20.16
N VAL A 80 1.47 -25.91 -19.76
CA VAL A 80 1.05 -27.24 -20.21
C VAL A 80 1.03 -28.24 -19.05
N ALA A 81 0.25 -29.30 -19.19
CA ALA A 81 0.34 -30.45 -18.30
C ALA A 81 1.65 -31.24 -18.56
N GLY A 82 2.34 -31.65 -17.48
CA GLY A 82 3.58 -32.38 -17.65
C GLY A 82 4.29 -32.68 -16.36
N MET A 83 5.58 -32.95 -16.47
CA MET A 83 6.47 -33.23 -15.34
C MET A 83 7.64 -32.25 -15.35
N VAL A 84 7.98 -31.71 -14.19
CA VAL A 84 9.18 -30.89 -14.00
C VAL A 84 10.40 -31.76 -14.23
N ALA A 85 11.04 -31.61 -15.38
CA ALA A 85 12.22 -32.40 -15.73
C ALA A 85 13.47 -31.89 -14.99
N GLN A 86 13.63 -30.59 -14.87
CA GLN A 86 14.81 -29.98 -14.24
C GLN A 86 14.52 -28.56 -13.76
N LEU A 87 15.05 -28.22 -12.58
CA LEU A 87 15.20 -26.85 -12.11
C LEU A 87 16.57 -26.33 -12.52
N LEU A 88 16.63 -25.13 -13.08
CA LEU A 88 17.86 -24.50 -13.61
C LEU A 88 18.29 -23.32 -12.73
N VAL A 89 17.52 -22.97 -11.73
CA VAL A 89 17.79 -21.87 -10.78
C VAL A 89 17.57 -22.33 -9.34
N GLN A 90 18.11 -21.54 -8.41
CA GLN A 90 17.98 -21.75 -6.97
C GLN A 90 17.20 -20.59 -6.35
N GLN A 91 16.62 -20.83 -5.17
CA GLN A 91 16.00 -19.77 -4.37
C GLN A 91 17.05 -18.70 -4.00
N ASN A 92 16.66 -17.45 -4.01
CA ASN A 92 17.50 -16.25 -3.81
C ASN A 92 18.53 -16.01 -4.93
N GLN A 93 18.44 -16.70 -6.04
CA GLN A 93 19.28 -16.44 -7.20
C GLN A 93 18.76 -15.23 -7.99
N ALA A 94 19.66 -14.31 -8.35
CA ALA A 94 19.35 -13.22 -9.27
C ALA A 94 19.26 -13.76 -10.71
N VAL A 95 18.22 -13.36 -11.42
CA VAL A 95 17.96 -13.73 -12.82
C VAL A 95 17.73 -12.50 -13.68
N ARG A 96 18.05 -12.59 -14.96
CA ARG A 96 17.76 -11.57 -15.97
C ARG A 96 16.61 -12.02 -16.86
N ALA A 97 15.99 -11.09 -17.57
CA ALA A 97 15.04 -11.45 -18.61
C ALA A 97 15.70 -12.44 -19.61
N GLY A 98 14.98 -13.52 -19.93
CA GLY A 98 15.48 -14.59 -20.79
C GLY A 98 16.28 -15.68 -20.08
N THR A 99 16.62 -15.54 -18.78
CA THR A 99 17.29 -16.61 -18.02
C THR A 99 16.36 -17.82 -17.92
N SER A 100 16.85 -19.00 -18.31
CA SER A 100 16.14 -20.27 -18.18
C SER A 100 15.93 -20.63 -16.72
N LEU A 101 14.69 -20.89 -16.31
CA LEU A 101 14.29 -21.13 -14.93
C LEU A 101 14.09 -22.63 -14.64
N LEU A 102 13.34 -23.29 -15.48
CA LEU A 102 13.07 -24.72 -15.35
C LEU A 102 12.65 -25.31 -16.69
N ARG A 103 12.63 -26.66 -16.76
CA ARG A 103 12.25 -27.45 -17.92
C ARG A 103 11.10 -28.36 -17.56
N ILE A 104 10.05 -28.37 -18.42
CA ILE A 104 8.88 -29.24 -18.28
C ILE A 104 8.85 -30.21 -19.46
N ALA A 105 8.81 -31.50 -19.17
CA ALA A 105 8.53 -32.54 -20.16
C ALA A 105 7.00 -32.74 -20.22
N SER A 106 6.45 -32.69 -21.45
CA SER A 106 5.00 -32.78 -21.64
C SER A 106 4.67 -33.60 -22.87
N PRO A 107 3.83 -34.64 -22.75
CA PRO A 107 3.31 -35.39 -23.92
C PRO A 107 2.47 -34.51 -24.85
N GLU A 108 1.75 -33.53 -24.32
CA GLU A 108 0.94 -32.58 -25.10
C GLU A 108 1.81 -31.79 -26.10
N LEU A 109 3.05 -31.44 -25.73
CA LEU A 109 3.98 -30.80 -26.65
C LEU A 109 4.27 -31.65 -27.88
N GLY A 110 4.35 -32.98 -27.72
CA GLY A 110 4.54 -33.90 -28.84
C GLY A 110 3.39 -33.81 -29.85
N GLN A 111 2.15 -33.77 -29.39
CA GLN A 111 0.96 -33.64 -30.23
C GLN A 111 0.92 -32.29 -30.96
N LEU A 112 1.20 -31.18 -30.27
CA LEU A 112 1.24 -29.85 -30.86
C LEU A 112 2.36 -29.72 -31.91
N GLN A 113 3.48 -30.36 -31.69
CA GLN A 113 4.60 -30.39 -32.66
C GLN A 113 4.28 -31.23 -33.88
N LEU A 114 3.59 -32.37 -33.69
CA LEU A 114 3.10 -33.17 -34.81
C LEU A 114 2.13 -32.37 -35.71
N GLN A 115 1.22 -31.62 -35.09
CA GLN A 115 0.31 -30.72 -35.83
C GLN A 115 1.07 -29.64 -36.59
N LEU A 116 2.10 -29.07 -36.00
CA LEU A 116 2.98 -28.09 -36.66
C LEU A 116 3.65 -28.69 -37.89
N LEU A 117 4.24 -29.90 -37.77
CA LEU A 117 4.95 -30.54 -38.85
C LEU A 117 3.99 -30.89 -40.01
N GLN A 118 2.79 -31.42 -39.70
CA GLN A 118 1.77 -31.71 -40.68
C GLN A 118 1.28 -30.44 -41.42
N ALA A 119 0.99 -29.37 -40.66
CA ALA A 119 0.59 -28.10 -41.23
C ALA A 119 1.67 -27.46 -42.09
N SER A 120 2.96 -27.54 -41.63
CA SER A 120 4.09 -27.05 -42.39
C SER A 120 4.27 -27.78 -43.74
N ALA A 121 4.17 -29.11 -43.72
CA ALA A 121 4.27 -29.89 -44.94
C ALA A 121 3.13 -29.55 -45.92
N ARG A 122 1.88 -29.47 -45.44
CA ARG A 122 0.71 -29.06 -46.26
C ARG A 122 0.88 -27.66 -46.84
N ALA A 123 1.32 -26.69 -46.07
CA ALA A 123 1.56 -25.32 -46.54
C ALA A 123 2.66 -25.27 -47.61
N THR A 124 3.70 -26.07 -47.46
CA THR A 124 4.76 -26.18 -48.48
C THR A 124 4.24 -26.75 -49.78
N LEU A 125 3.50 -27.86 -49.74
CA LEU A 125 2.91 -28.47 -50.93
C LEU A 125 1.88 -27.54 -51.61
N ALA A 126 1.02 -26.88 -50.83
CA ALA A 126 0.05 -25.92 -51.36
C ALA A 126 0.74 -24.72 -52.03
N ARG A 127 1.83 -24.25 -51.48
CA ARG A 127 2.64 -23.16 -52.06
C ARG A 127 3.21 -23.57 -53.41
N GLN A 128 3.87 -24.72 -53.46
CA GLN A 128 4.39 -25.27 -54.72
C GLN A 128 3.30 -25.48 -55.78
N ALA A 129 2.12 -25.94 -55.36
CA ALA A 129 0.99 -26.07 -56.26
C ALA A 129 0.51 -24.71 -56.77
N SER A 130 0.35 -23.71 -55.90
CA SER A 130 -0.08 -22.37 -56.26
C SER A 130 0.92 -21.71 -57.24
N GLU A 131 2.20 -21.84 -56.97
CA GLU A 131 3.29 -21.29 -57.82
C GLU A 131 3.26 -21.95 -59.19
N ARG A 132 3.10 -23.28 -59.27
CA ARG A 132 3.02 -24.02 -60.54
C ARG A 132 1.75 -23.65 -61.33
N GLU A 133 0.58 -23.58 -60.71
CA GLU A 133 -0.67 -23.22 -61.40
C GLU A 133 -0.57 -21.74 -61.88
N GLN A 134 0.05 -20.87 -61.13
CA GLN A 134 0.27 -19.50 -61.55
C GLN A 134 1.16 -19.44 -62.85
N GLN A 135 2.26 -20.19 -62.90
CA GLN A 135 3.14 -20.26 -64.08
C GLN A 135 2.38 -20.79 -65.31
N LEU A 136 1.61 -21.90 -65.15
CA LEU A 136 0.83 -22.46 -66.26
C LEU A 136 -0.26 -21.49 -66.75
N PHE A 137 -0.81 -20.68 -65.89
CA PHE A 137 -1.75 -19.62 -66.27
C PHE A 137 -1.08 -18.51 -67.05
N ASP A 138 0.08 -18.04 -66.58
CA ASP A 138 0.89 -17.01 -67.24
C ASP A 138 1.33 -17.46 -68.66
N GLU A 139 1.53 -18.77 -68.84
CA GLU A 139 1.80 -19.41 -70.13
C GLU A 139 0.51 -19.66 -70.99
N GLY A 140 -0.66 -19.32 -70.49
CA GLY A 140 -1.92 -19.49 -71.19
C GLY A 140 -2.44 -20.93 -71.27
N ILE A 141 -1.91 -21.86 -70.46
CA ILE A 141 -2.21 -23.29 -70.51
C ILE A 141 -3.47 -23.64 -69.73
N ILE A 142 -3.73 -22.93 -68.62
CA ILE A 142 -4.86 -23.25 -67.74
C ILE A 142 -5.77 -22.03 -67.53
N PRO A 143 -7.06 -22.28 -67.20
CA PRO A 143 -7.99 -21.18 -66.89
C PRO A 143 -7.73 -20.58 -65.49
N GLN A 144 -8.04 -19.29 -65.33
CA GLN A 144 -7.88 -18.51 -64.09
C GLN A 144 -8.54 -19.18 -62.87
N ARG A 145 -9.63 -19.89 -63.06
CA ARG A 145 -10.32 -20.63 -62.00
C ARG A 145 -9.37 -21.57 -61.21
N ARG A 146 -8.45 -22.29 -61.93
CA ARG A 146 -7.51 -23.21 -61.30
C ARG A 146 -6.50 -22.49 -60.42
N VAL A 147 -6.03 -21.32 -60.84
CA VAL A 147 -5.16 -20.45 -60.03
C VAL A 147 -5.89 -20.03 -58.77
N GLN A 148 -7.16 -19.60 -58.87
CA GLN A 148 -7.96 -19.20 -57.73
C GLN A 148 -8.17 -20.36 -56.73
N GLU A 149 -8.44 -21.57 -57.21
CA GLU A 149 -8.57 -22.78 -56.39
C GLU A 149 -7.25 -23.12 -55.69
N ALA A 150 -6.11 -23.05 -56.36
CA ALA A 150 -4.80 -23.29 -55.76
C ALA A 150 -4.41 -22.23 -54.74
N GLN A 151 -4.71 -20.95 -55.01
CA GLN A 151 -4.49 -19.86 -54.07
C GLN A 151 -5.40 -19.98 -52.84
N ALA A 152 -6.65 -20.40 -52.96
CA ALA A 152 -7.55 -20.67 -51.86
C ALA A 152 -7.00 -21.78 -50.97
N GLY A 153 -6.56 -22.90 -51.57
CA GLY A 153 -5.94 -24.01 -50.86
C GLY A 153 -4.64 -23.60 -50.13
N LEU A 154 -3.82 -22.72 -50.73
CA LEU A 154 -2.65 -22.17 -50.08
C LEU A 154 -3.02 -21.33 -48.83
N LYS A 155 -4.00 -20.44 -48.94
CA LYS A 155 -4.47 -19.63 -47.82
C LYS A 155 -5.00 -20.49 -46.67
N GLU A 156 -5.74 -21.54 -46.96
CA GLU A 156 -6.21 -22.49 -45.95
C GLU A 156 -5.06 -23.20 -45.24
N ALA A 157 -4.08 -23.71 -45.99
CA ALA A 157 -2.91 -24.38 -45.42
C ALA A 157 -2.01 -23.43 -44.59
N GLU A 158 -1.87 -22.18 -45.02
CA GLU A 158 -1.15 -21.16 -44.27
C GLU A 158 -1.88 -20.73 -42.97
N ALA A 159 -3.21 -20.69 -43.00
CA ALA A 159 -4.01 -20.45 -41.79
C ALA A 159 -3.82 -21.59 -40.78
N ALA A 160 -3.87 -22.86 -41.23
CA ALA A 160 -3.63 -24.02 -40.37
C ALA A 160 -2.20 -24.01 -39.78
N LEU A 161 -1.18 -23.64 -40.55
CA LEU A 161 0.20 -23.50 -40.10
C LEU A 161 0.31 -22.37 -39.06
N SER A 162 -0.35 -21.25 -39.29
CA SER A 162 -0.37 -20.12 -38.33
C SER A 162 -1.02 -20.53 -37.02
N GLN A 163 -2.12 -21.26 -37.05
CA GLN A 163 -2.80 -21.81 -35.87
C GLN A 163 -1.88 -22.76 -35.08
N ALA A 164 -1.22 -23.72 -35.76
CA ALA A 164 -0.30 -24.63 -35.07
C ALA A 164 0.90 -23.92 -34.43
N LYS A 165 1.44 -22.89 -35.09
CA LYS A 165 2.49 -22.04 -34.52
C LYS A 165 1.98 -21.26 -33.30
N ALA A 166 0.74 -20.77 -33.31
CA ALA A 166 0.12 -20.06 -32.20
C ALA A 166 -0.07 -20.98 -30.99
N ALA A 167 -0.55 -22.19 -31.18
CA ALA A 167 -0.72 -23.18 -30.11
C ALA A 167 0.61 -23.48 -29.39
N LEU A 168 1.70 -23.67 -30.14
CA LEU A 168 3.03 -23.89 -29.57
C LEU A 168 3.58 -22.64 -28.85
N ARG A 169 3.27 -21.44 -29.32
CA ARG A 169 3.65 -20.23 -28.57
C ARG A 169 2.92 -20.13 -27.24
N LEU A 170 1.65 -20.46 -27.22
CA LEU A 170 0.84 -20.49 -25.99
C LEU A 170 1.33 -21.55 -25.00
N SER A 171 1.91 -22.66 -25.49
CA SER A 171 2.58 -23.64 -24.62
C SER A 171 3.95 -23.20 -24.10
N GLY A 172 4.33 -21.94 -24.30
CA GLY A 172 5.60 -21.37 -23.81
C GLY A 172 6.80 -21.65 -24.71
N MET A 173 6.62 -22.24 -25.90
CA MET A 173 7.73 -22.53 -26.79
C MET A 173 8.22 -21.28 -27.54
N PRO A 174 9.51 -20.94 -27.50
CA PRO A 174 10.08 -19.79 -28.18
C PRO A 174 9.89 -19.87 -29.71
N ALA A 175 9.62 -18.75 -30.37
CA ALA A 175 9.40 -18.68 -31.81
C ALA A 175 10.58 -19.24 -32.63
N ALA A 176 11.81 -19.03 -32.17
CA ALA A 176 13.02 -19.60 -32.79
C ALA A 176 13.02 -21.13 -32.76
N THR A 177 12.59 -21.71 -31.65
CA THR A 177 12.47 -23.18 -31.50
C THR A 177 11.37 -23.74 -32.42
N ILE A 178 10.22 -23.08 -32.48
CA ILE A 178 9.11 -23.46 -33.37
C ILE A 178 9.58 -23.44 -34.84
N LYS A 179 10.29 -22.39 -35.25
CA LYS A 179 10.84 -22.28 -36.62
C LYS A 179 11.84 -23.42 -36.90
N ARG A 180 12.71 -23.73 -35.94
CA ARG A 180 13.70 -24.82 -36.07
C ARG A 180 13.02 -26.18 -36.21
N ILE A 181 12.00 -26.50 -35.38
CA ILE A 181 11.24 -27.74 -35.46
C ILE A 181 10.56 -27.87 -36.82
N ALA A 182 9.88 -26.80 -37.29
CA ALA A 182 9.24 -26.80 -38.61
C ALA A 182 10.21 -27.03 -39.76
N ALA A 183 11.47 -26.61 -39.63
CA ALA A 183 12.48 -26.78 -40.65
C ALA A 183 13.24 -28.13 -40.57
N SER A 184 13.57 -28.58 -39.35
CA SER A 184 14.35 -29.82 -39.16
C SER A 184 13.51 -31.09 -39.08
N GLY A 185 12.22 -30.96 -38.78
CA GLY A 185 11.36 -32.10 -38.52
C GLY A 185 11.61 -32.82 -37.19
N GLN A 186 12.46 -32.27 -36.33
CA GLN A 186 12.86 -32.90 -35.05
C GLN A 186 12.10 -32.28 -33.87
N PRO A 187 11.18 -33.02 -33.23
CA PRO A 187 10.46 -32.55 -32.05
C PRO A 187 11.37 -32.50 -30.83
N GLN A 188 10.93 -31.74 -29.81
CA GLN A 188 11.57 -31.65 -28.50
C GLN A 188 10.62 -32.17 -27.41
N ASP A 189 11.18 -32.91 -26.45
CA ASP A 189 10.37 -33.55 -25.39
C ASP A 189 9.98 -32.58 -24.26
N SER A 190 10.57 -31.40 -24.23
CA SER A 190 10.40 -30.45 -23.14
C SER A 190 10.37 -29.00 -23.60
N VAL A 191 9.67 -28.19 -22.83
CA VAL A 191 9.72 -26.71 -22.94
C VAL A 191 10.55 -26.14 -21.79
N THR A 192 11.37 -25.15 -22.11
CA THR A 192 12.12 -24.38 -21.10
C THR A 192 11.41 -23.08 -20.84
N LEU A 193 11.00 -22.88 -19.59
CA LEU A 193 10.43 -21.61 -19.15
C LEU A 193 11.55 -20.65 -18.71
N ALA A 194 11.44 -19.41 -19.13
CA ALA A 194 12.41 -18.38 -18.85
C ALA A 194 11.76 -17.19 -18.11
N ALA A 195 12.58 -16.46 -17.36
CA ALA A 195 12.17 -15.23 -16.71
C ALA A 195 11.79 -14.19 -17.77
N THR A 196 10.62 -13.54 -17.63
CA THR A 196 10.21 -12.45 -18.53
C THR A 196 10.81 -11.12 -18.11
N ARG A 197 11.25 -10.99 -16.84
CA ARG A 197 11.86 -9.79 -16.25
C ARG A 197 13.08 -10.18 -15.43
N ALA A 198 13.95 -9.23 -15.19
CA ALA A 198 15.04 -9.37 -14.22
C ALA A 198 14.46 -9.32 -12.79
N GLY A 199 15.08 -10.03 -11.86
CA GLY A 199 14.65 -10.08 -10.46
C GLY A 199 15.39 -11.14 -9.67
N ILE A 200 14.87 -11.49 -8.51
CA ILE A 200 15.38 -12.55 -7.62
C ILE A 200 14.31 -13.63 -7.50
N VAL A 201 14.70 -14.90 -7.57
CA VAL A 201 13.81 -16.04 -7.32
C VAL A 201 13.48 -16.07 -5.82
N THR A 202 12.26 -15.70 -5.46
CA THR A 202 11.82 -15.63 -4.05
C THR A 202 11.32 -16.96 -3.52
N GLU A 203 10.65 -17.74 -4.38
CA GLU A 203 10.07 -19.02 -4.02
C GLU A 203 10.13 -20.00 -5.19
N ILE A 204 10.34 -21.28 -4.86
CA ILE A 204 10.24 -22.40 -5.79
C ILE A 204 9.22 -23.37 -5.18
N ALA A 205 8.02 -23.40 -5.79
CA ALA A 205 6.89 -24.19 -5.29
C ALA A 205 6.90 -25.66 -5.77
N VAL A 206 7.82 -26.03 -6.67
CA VAL A 206 7.85 -27.36 -7.31
C VAL A 206 9.21 -28.03 -7.17
N ARG A 207 9.23 -29.34 -7.38
CA ARG A 207 10.44 -30.18 -7.32
C ARG A 207 10.65 -30.93 -8.64
N PRO A 208 11.88 -31.27 -9.02
CA PRO A 208 12.14 -32.17 -10.13
C PRO A 208 11.40 -33.50 -9.95
N GLY A 209 10.79 -34.02 -11.02
CA GLY A 209 9.94 -35.22 -10.99
C GLY A 209 8.47 -34.96 -10.61
N GLN A 210 8.12 -33.78 -10.13
CA GLN A 210 6.74 -33.45 -9.77
C GLN A 210 5.87 -33.26 -11.04
N ARG A 211 4.65 -33.83 -11.02
CA ARG A 211 3.63 -33.58 -12.05
C ARG A 211 2.95 -32.24 -11.80
N VAL A 212 2.73 -31.48 -12.85
CA VAL A 212 2.09 -30.16 -12.83
C VAL A 212 1.01 -30.07 -13.89
N GLU A 213 -0.04 -29.35 -13.57
CA GLU A 213 -1.15 -29.02 -14.48
C GLU A 213 -1.01 -27.59 -15.02
N PRO A 214 -1.70 -27.25 -16.11
CA PRO A 214 -1.73 -25.87 -16.61
C PRO A 214 -2.12 -24.88 -15.50
N ALA A 215 -1.53 -23.69 -15.52
CA ALA A 215 -1.70 -22.62 -14.55
C ALA A 215 -1.18 -22.92 -13.12
N THR A 216 -0.60 -24.09 -12.85
CA THR A 216 0.08 -24.35 -11.58
C THR A 216 1.26 -23.41 -11.42
N ALA A 217 1.33 -22.66 -10.30
CA ALA A 217 2.47 -21.81 -9.96
C ALA A 217 3.71 -22.68 -9.70
N LEU A 218 4.81 -22.36 -10.35
CA LEU A 218 6.06 -23.13 -10.30
C LEU A 218 7.12 -22.43 -9.47
N LEU A 219 7.28 -21.13 -9.70
CA LEU A 219 8.21 -20.29 -8.96
C LEU A 219 7.81 -18.81 -9.06
N HIS A 220 8.33 -18.03 -8.13
CA HIS A 220 8.12 -16.58 -8.06
C HIS A 220 9.43 -15.85 -8.32
N VAL A 221 9.39 -14.81 -9.14
CA VAL A 221 10.52 -13.90 -9.38
C VAL A 221 10.08 -12.49 -9.02
N ALA A 222 10.77 -11.86 -8.08
CA ALA A 222 10.46 -10.53 -7.58
C ALA A 222 11.55 -9.53 -7.95
N GLN A 223 11.15 -8.33 -8.38
CA GLN A 223 12.03 -7.18 -8.47
C GLN A 223 12.13 -6.53 -7.09
N THR A 224 13.32 -6.42 -6.55
CA THR A 224 13.57 -5.87 -5.20
C THR A 224 14.10 -4.45 -5.21
N ASP A 225 14.18 -3.82 -6.39
CA ASP A 225 14.64 -2.43 -6.53
C ASP A 225 13.65 -1.42 -5.93
N THR A 226 12.36 -1.74 -5.97
CA THR A 226 11.30 -0.97 -5.36
C THR A 226 10.53 -1.86 -4.39
N LEU A 227 10.48 -1.47 -3.13
CA LEU A 227 9.74 -2.17 -2.10
C LEU A 227 8.67 -1.27 -1.51
N TRP A 228 7.61 -1.87 -1.01
CA TRP A 228 6.54 -1.19 -0.32
C TRP A 228 6.51 -1.57 1.16
N LEU A 229 5.85 -0.72 1.93
CA LEU A 229 5.53 -0.95 3.34
C LEU A 229 4.01 -1.04 3.47
N ASP A 230 3.51 -2.17 3.94
CA ASP A 230 2.13 -2.32 4.38
C ASP A 230 2.11 -2.05 5.90
N ILE A 231 1.56 -0.90 6.28
CA ILE A 231 1.57 -0.35 7.64
C ILE A 231 0.20 -0.58 8.27
N GLN A 232 0.17 -1.18 9.44
CA GLN A 232 -1.06 -1.44 10.18
C GLN A 232 -1.30 -0.35 11.22
N VAL A 233 -2.39 0.40 11.04
CA VAL A 233 -2.75 1.50 11.94
C VAL A 233 -4.08 1.21 12.62
N PRO A 234 -4.18 1.27 13.95
CA PRO A 234 -5.43 1.06 14.67
C PRO A 234 -6.51 2.07 14.25
N VAL A 235 -7.76 1.63 14.14
CA VAL A 235 -8.92 2.48 13.79
C VAL A 235 -9.15 3.60 14.82
N THR A 236 -8.70 3.38 16.06
CA THR A 236 -8.77 4.39 17.12
C THR A 236 -7.87 5.60 16.86
N GLU A 237 -6.87 5.46 16.00
CA GLU A 237 -6.02 6.58 15.59
C GLU A 237 -6.80 7.51 14.67
N ARG A 238 -6.99 8.76 15.13
CA ARG A 238 -7.80 9.76 14.40
C ARG A 238 -7.00 10.59 13.40
N ALA A 239 -5.71 10.34 13.28
CA ALA A 239 -4.88 11.06 12.31
C ALA A 239 -5.29 10.66 10.87
N SER A 240 -5.45 11.65 10.03
CA SER A 240 -5.70 11.44 8.61
C SER A 240 -4.41 11.71 7.84
N TRP A 241 -3.88 10.67 7.21
CA TRP A 241 -2.70 10.78 6.37
C TRP A 241 -3.09 10.87 4.91
N GLN A 242 -2.52 11.85 4.21
CA GLN A 242 -2.72 12.01 2.78
C GLN A 242 -1.60 11.33 1.98
N PRO A 243 -1.88 10.86 0.75
CA PRO A 243 -0.84 10.42 -0.17
C PRO A 243 0.26 11.48 -0.29
N GLY A 244 1.51 11.04 -0.33
CA GLY A 244 2.68 11.92 -0.33
C GLY A 244 3.26 12.21 1.06
N THR A 245 2.58 11.85 2.15
CA THR A 245 3.13 11.99 3.51
C THR A 245 4.44 11.22 3.64
N ARG A 246 5.50 11.90 4.08
CA ARG A 246 6.80 11.28 4.36
C ARG A 246 6.79 10.59 5.71
N LEU A 247 7.41 9.43 5.74
CA LEU A 247 7.59 8.62 6.94
C LEU A 247 9.00 8.03 6.96
N ASN A 248 9.46 7.64 8.13
CA ASN A 248 10.78 7.05 8.30
C ASN A 248 10.66 5.66 8.94
N VAL A 249 11.57 4.77 8.59
CA VAL A 249 11.69 3.47 9.26
C VAL A 249 12.57 3.64 10.50
N ARG A 250 12.00 3.33 11.67
CA ARG A 250 12.70 3.49 12.94
C ARG A 250 13.94 2.59 13.02
N GLY A 251 15.07 3.16 13.45
CA GLY A 251 16.33 2.43 13.58
C GLY A 251 17.04 2.13 12.25
N LYS A 252 16.47 2.58 11.13
CA LYS A 252 17.10 2.52 9.82
C LYS A 252 17.03 3.89 9.15
N ASP A 253 18.06 4.25 8.39
CA ASP A 253 18.07 5.50 7.61
C ASP A 253 17.34 5.28 6.27
N ILE A 254 16.05 4.97 6.37
CA ILE A 254 15.16 4.69 5.24
C ILE A 254 13.98 5.64 5.28
N ALA A 255 13.86 6.43 4.21
CA ALA A 255 12.71 7.27 3.97
C ALA A 255 11.69 6.53 3.09
N ALA A 256 10.42 6.74 3.38
CA ALA A 256 9.34 6.21 2.55
C ALA A 256 8.24 7.28 2.40
N ARG A 257 7.40 7.10 1.39
CA ARG A 257 6.30 8.01 1.08
C ARG A 257 5.00 7.25 1.00
N LEU A 258 3.98 7.75 1.68
CA LEU A 258 2.64 7.18 1.66
C LEU A 258 2.05 7.24 0.25
N LEU A 259 1.61 6.10 -0.26
CA LEU A 259 0.92 5.98 -1.55
C LEU A 259 -0.59 6.06 -1.38
N SER A 260 -1.11 5.34 -0.39
CA SER A 260 -2.55 5.27 -0.15
C SER A 260 -2.87 4.90 1.28
N ALA A 261 -4.03 5.33 1.74
CA ALA A 261 -4.66 4.85 2.96
C ALA A 261 -5.84 3.95 2.59
N GLY A 262 -5.92 2.76 3.19
CA GLY A 262 -7.02 1.84 2.99
C GLY A 262 -8.33 2.41 3.54
N SER A 263 -9.43 2.08 2.89
CA SER A 263 -10.79 2.44 3.33
C SER A 263 -11.48 1.32 4.11
N THR A 264 -10.85 0.15 4.17
CA THR A 264 -11.40 -1.04 4.83
C THR A 264 -10.66 -1.35 6.13
N VAL A 265 -11.41 -1.80 7.11
CA VAL A 265 -10.87 -2.23 8.41
C VAL A 265 -10.71 -3.74 8.39
N ALA A 266 -9.54 -4.22 8.76
CA ALA A 266 -9.29 -5.65 8.96
C ALA A 266 -10.04 -6.11 10.23
N SER A 267 -11.01 -7.02 10.07
CA SER A 267 -11.91 -7.44 11.14
C SER A 267 -11.20 -8.07 12.33
N GLY A 268 -10.11 -8.80 12.09
CA GLY A 268 -9.35 -9.49 13.14
C GLY A 268 -8.48 -8.58 14.00
N SER A 269 -7.87 -7.55 13.40
CA SER A 269 -6.91 -6.65 14.05
C SER A 269 -7.48 -5.27 14.36
N GLN A 270 -8.66 -4.93 13.86
CA GLN A 270 -9.25 -3.58 13.94
C GLN A 270 -8.26 -2.49 13.47
N THR A 271 -7.53 -2.79 12.38
CA THR A 271 -6.56 -1.88 11.78
C THR A 271 -6.95 -1.50 10.36
N VAL A 272 -6.53 -0.32 9.95
CA VAL A 272 -6.55 0.14 8.56
C VAL A 272 -5.14 -0.03 7.99
N MET A 273 -5.04 -0.50 6.76
CA MET A 273 -3.76 -0.68 6.08
C MET A 273 -3.38 0.60 5.33
N LEU A 274 -2.23 1.15 5.65
CA LEU A 274 -1.61 2.21 4.86
C LEU A 274 -0.50 1.60 4.02
N ARG A 275 -0.34 2.08 2.79
CA ARG A 275 0.70 1.61 1.89
C ARG A 275 1.67 2.73 1.54
N ALA A 276 2.96 2.48 1.69
CA ALA A 276 4.00 3.43 1.37
C ALA A 276 5.06 2.81 0.45
N VAL A 277 5.71 3.64 -0.36
CA VAL A 277 6.87 3.24 -1.18
C VAL A 277 8.16 3.66 -0.49
N ILE A 278 9.13 2.77 -0.46
CA ILE A 278 10.48 3.08 -0.01
C ILE A 278 11.17 3.89 -1.12
N GLU A 279 11.62 5.12 -0.79
CA GLU A 279 12.23 6.02 -1.78
C GLU A 279 13.71 5.73 -1.98
N ASP A 280 14.43 5.47 -0.87
CA ASP A 280 15.87 5.27 -0.89
C ASP A 280 16.27 4.04 -0.07
N LYS A 281 17.40 3.42 -0.47
CA LYS A 281 18.03 2.33 0.29
C LYS A 281 17.16 1.09 0.48
N ALA A 282 16.31 0.78 -0.49
CA ALA A 282 15.48 -0.43 -0.47
C ALA A 282 16.31 -1.71 -0.20
N GLY A 283 17.57 -1.77 -0.63
CA GLY A 283 18.49 -2.87 -0.35
C GLY A 283 18.87 -3.09 1.11
N GLN A 284 18.52 -2.17 2.03
CA GLN A 284 18.74 -2.34 3.48
C GLN A 284 17.62 -3.12 4.18
N VAL A 285 16.54 -3.44 3.49
CA VAL A 285 15.41 -4.24 3.98
C VAL A 285 15.12 -5.37 3.00
N ARG A 286 14.47 -6.40 3.50
CA ARG A 286 14.12 -7.58 2.70
C ARG A 286 12.61 -7.76 2.64
N PRO A 287 12.06 -8.24 1.53
CA PRO A 287 10.67 -8.67 1.47
C PRO A 287 10.33 -9.63 2.60
N GLY A 288 9.18 -9.41 3.24
CA GLY A 288 8.74 -10.18 4.41
C GLY A 288 9.24 -9.66 5.75
N GLU A 289 10.20 -8.74 5.79
CA GLU A 289 10.74 -8.16 7.03
C GLU A 289 9.69 -7.29 7.72
N PHE A 290 9.58 -7.44 9.05
CA PHE A 290 8.78 -6.55 9.88
C PHE A 290 9.63 -5.39 10.38
N VAL A 291 9.14 -4.20 10.21
CA VAL A 291 9.79 -2.95 10.62
C VAL A 291 8.80 -2.06 11.38
N THR A 292 9.32 -1.10 12.13
CA THR A 292 8.50 -0.06 12.76
C THR A 292 8.66 1.24 11.98
N VAL A 293 7.55 1.85 11.58
CA VAL A 293 7.54 3.13 10.88
C VAL A 293 7.02 4.25 11.77
N GLU A 294 7.57 5.44 11.59
CA GLU A 294 7.15 6.65 12.29
C GLU A 294 6.37 7.56 11.33
N LEU A 295 5.09 7.75 11.63
CA LEU A 295 4.21 8.67 10.91
C LEU A 295 3.89 9.90 11.75
N PRO A 296 3.77 11.09 11.12
CA PRO A 296 3.28 12.28 11.81
C PRO A 296 1.79 12.09 12.18
N VAL A 297 1.44 12.26 13.45
CA VAL A 297 0.05 12.06 13.95
C VAL A 297 -0.73 13.36 14.02
N ALA A 298 -0.05 14.49 13.97
CA ALA A 298 -0.66 15.80 13.86
C ALA A 298 0.11 16.62 12.83
N ALA A 299 -0.63 17.30 11.94
CA ALA A 299 -0.06 18.44 11.24
C ALA A 299 0.48 19.42 12.29
N ALA A 300 1.53 20.16 11.95
CA ALA A 300 2.07 21.22 12.81
C ALA A 300 0.97 22.25 13.09
N GLN A 301 0.07 21.93 14.04
CA GLN A 301 -0.81 22.92 14.64
C GLN A 301 -0.03 23.53 15.79
N ASP A 302 -0.14 24.83 15.96
CA ASP A 302 0.42 25.53 17.11
C ASP A 302 0.05 24.79 18.39
N GLY A 303 1.06 24.36 19.12
CA GLY A 303 0.86 23.58 20.33
C GLY A 303 2.19 23.18 20.96
N TRP A 304 2.11 22.72 22.20
CA TRP A 304 3.23 22.42 23.07
C TRP A 304 3.35 20.91 23.23
N ASP A 305 4.53 20.37 23.03
CA ASP A 305 4.80 18.95 23.21
C ASP A 305 5.26 18.70 24.66
N VAL A 306 4.36 18.15 25.47
CA VAL A 306 4.56 17.94 26.90
C VAL A 306 4.49 16.45 27.26
N PRO A 307 5.18 16.01 28.33
CA PRO A 307 5.02 14.65 28.83
C PRO A 307 3.56 14.40 29.26
N LEU A 308 3.05 13.20 29.00
CA LEU A 308 1.71 12.80 29.46
C LEU A 308 1.58 12.93 30.98
N SER A 309 2.67 12.69 31.74
CA SER A 309 2.75 12.84 33.19
C SER A 309 2.54 14.29 33.68
N ALA A 310 2.69 15.30 32.82
CA ALA A 310 2.48 16.70 33.15
C ALA A 310 1.02 17.15 33.09
N VAL A 311 0.15 16.35 32.48
CA VAL A 311 -1.26 16.70 32.26
C VAL A 311 -2.10 16.25 33.43
N ALA A 312 -2.75 17.22 34.10
CA ALA A 312 -3.79 16.96 35.10
C ALA A 312 -5.16 16.99 34.44
N HIS A 313 -6.07 16.12 34.87
CA HIS A 313 -7.47 16.15 34.43
C HIS A 313 -8.38 16.49 35.60
N ASP A 314 -9.33 17.39 35.35
CA ASP A 314 -10.43 17.67 36.28
C ASP A 314 -11.74 17.56 35.49
N GLY A 315 -12.49 16.48 35.73
CA GLY A 315 -13.61 16.09 34.89
C GLY A 315 -13.15 15.82 33.45
N SER A 316 -13.73 16.52 32.48
CA SER A 316 -13.40 16.43 31.05
C SER A 316 -12.31 17.41 30.61
N GLN A 317 -11.88 18.32 31.49
CA GLN A 317 -10.91 19.35 31.16
C GLN A 317 -9.49 18.94 31.56
N ALA A 318 -8.53 19.20 30.69
CA ALA A 318 -7.11 18.99 30.95
C ALA A 318 -6.44 20.31 31.36
N TYR A 319 -5.44 20.23 32.26
CA TYR A 319 -4.69 21.36 32.79
C TYR A 319 -3.22 21.07 32.80
N LEU A 320 -2.41 22.15 32.66
CA LEU A 320 -0.98 22.14 32.96
C LEU A 320 -0.71 23.10 34.12
N PHE A 321 0.16 22.68 35.03
CA PHE A 321 0.62 23.56 36.14
C PHE A 321 1.88 24.31 35.72
N VAL A 322 1.70 25.62 35.54
CA VAL A 322 2.80 26.54 35.17
C VAL A 322 3.38 27.15 36.45
N ARG A 323 4.69 27.13 36.57
CA ARG A 323 5.40 27.68 37.72
C ARG A 323 5.26 29.21 37.75
N THR A 324 4.90 29.75 38.92
CA THR A 324 4.90 31.20 39.26
C THR A 324 5.92 31.49 40.38
N PRO A 325 6.26 32.73 40.67
CA PRO A 325 7.17 33.07 41.78
C PRO A 325 6.72 32.50 43.13
N ASP A 326 5.41 32.49 43.39
CA ASP A 326 4.86 32.13 44.69
C ASP A 326 4.21 30.72 44.72
N GLY A 327 4.16 30.01 43.58
CA GLY A 327 3.53 28.70 43.51
C GLY A 327 3.32 28.21 42.09
N PHE A 328 2.11 27.80 41.79
CA PHE A 328 1.74 27.33 40.46
C PHE A 328 0.40 27.96 39.98
N GLU A 329 0.20 27.92 38.65
CA GLU A 329 -0.99 28.38 37.99
C GLU A 329 -1.56 27.21 37.13
N ALA A 330 -2.78 26.79 37.42
CA ALA A 330 -3.48 25.79 36.63
C ALA A 330 -4.04 26.43 35.36
N ARG A 331 -3.45 26.11 34.19
CA ARG A 331 -3.90 26.62 32.91
C ARG A 331 -4.64 25.54 32.14
N PRO A 332 -5.88 25.81 31.69
CA PRO A 332 -6.62 24.88 30.88
C PRO A 332 -5.93 24.67 29.52
N VAL A 333 -5.88 23.41 29.08
CA VAL A 333 -5.29 23.04 27.79
C VAL A 333 -6.20 22.03 27.10
N LYS A 334 -6.14 22.06 25.77
CA LYS A 334 -6.80 21.05 24.95
C LYS A 334 -5.75 20.08 24.42
N VAL A 335 -5.86 18.81 24.78
CA VAL A 335 -5.02 17.76 24.21
C VAL A 335 -5.49 17.48 22.81
N VAL A 336 -4.66 17.75 21.79
CA VAL A 336 -5.00 17.61 20.37
C VAL A 336 -4.39 16.36 19.73
N ALA A 337 -3.30 15.83 20.34
CA ALA A 337 -2.70 14.58 19.91
C ALA A 337 -1.99 13.90 21.10
N SER A 338 -1.93 12.57 21.07
CA SER A 338 -1.20 11.77 22.06
C SER A 338 -0.38 10.72 21.32
N ALA A 339 0.90 10.59 21.67
CA ALA A 339 1.81 9.62 21.10
C ALA A 339 2.72 9.05 22.18
N GLY A 340 2.44 7.84 22.63
CA GLY A 340 3.18 7.17 23.69
C GLY A 340 3.15 7.97 25.00
N GLN A 341 4.32 8.39 25.49
CA GLN A 341 4.47 9.15 26.74
C GLN A 341 4.42 10.68 26.57
N ARG A 342 4.10 11.18 25.38
CA ARG A 342 4.01 12.61 25.09
C ARG A 342 2.65 12.96 24.51
N VAL A 343 2.21 14.18 24.82
CA VAL A 343 0.96 14.73 24.30
C VAL A 343 1.20 16.13 23.74
N ARG A 344 0.44 16.47 22.72
CA ARG A 344 0.39 17.83 22.19
C ARG A 344 -0.79 18.56 22.82
N ALA A 345 -0.46 19.64 23.55
CA ALA A 345 -1.42 20.48 24.24
C ALA A 345 -1.50 21.85 23.57
N GLN A 346 -2.72 22.35 23.35
CA GLN A 346 -3.00 23.73 22.93
C GLN A 346 -3.55 24.51 24.11
N GLY A 347 -3.05 25.72 24.32
CA GLY A 347 -3.47 26.59 25.41
C GLY A 347 -2.69 27.90 25.41
N GLN A 348 -3.04 28.80 26.34
CA GLN A 348 -2.33 30.06 26.52
C GLN A 348 -1.00 29.86 27.30
N LEU A 349 -0.01 29.36 26.58
CA LEU A 349 1.30 29.04 27.11
C LEU A 349 2.38 29.82 26.34
N LYS A 350 3.53 30.11 26.98
CA LYS A 350 4.64 30.85 26.39
C LYS A 350 5.91 30.00 26.38
N THR A 351 6.74 30.20 25.38
CA THR A 351 8.06 29.57 25.30
C THR A 351 8.90 29.97 26.53
N GLY A 352 9.53 29.00 27.18
CA GLY A 352 10.39 29.19 28.33
C GLY A 352 9.67 29.16 29.68
N GLU A 353 8.33 29.11 29.71
CA GLU A 353 7.61 28.88 30.97
C GLU A 353 7.99 27.52 31.55
N GLN A 354 8.12 27.46 32.88
CA GLN A 354 8.39 26.21 33.59
C GLN A 354 7.08 25.48 33.90
N ILE A 355 6.91 24.27 33.44
CA ILE A 355 5.75 23.43 33.74
C ILE A 355 6.14 22.28 34.67
N ALA A 356 5.23 21.89 35.56
CA ALA A 356 5.44 20.72 36.40
C ALA A 356 5.36 19.46 35.53
N VAL A 357 6.35 18.56 35.64
CA VAL A 357 6.41 17.27 34.92
C VAL A 357 6.33 16.06 35.87
N SER A 358 6.45 16.30 37.16
CA SER A 358 6.28 15.30 38.23
C SER A 358 5.58 15.92 39.46
N GLY A 359 4.99 15.11 40.34
CA GLY A 359 4.26 15.60 41.51
C GLY A 359 2.88 16.17 41.19
N ILE A 360 2.32 15.88 40.01
CA ILE A 360 1.07 16.45 39.48
C ILE A 360 -0.14 16.13 40.37
N VAL A 361 -0.18 14.95 40.98
CA VAL A 361 -1.27 14.57 41.90
C VAL A 361 -1.30 15.43 43.14
N ALA A 362 -0.11 15.73 43.71
CA ALA A 362 0.01 16.63 44.87
C ALA A 362 -0.38 18.06 44.52
N LEU A 363 0.07 18.56 43.34
CA LEU A 363 -0.34 19.89 42.85
C LEU A 363 -1.85 19.96 42.59
N LYS A 364 -2.45 18.91 42.05
CA LYS A 364 -3.92 18.85 41.87
C LYS A 364 -4.66 18.89 43.20
N GLY A 365 -4.19 18.19 44.22
CA GLY A 365 -4.74 18.22 45.54
C GLY A 365 -4.72 19.65 46.11
N ALA A 366 -3.54 20.31 46.16
CA ALA A 366 -3.40 21.66 46.62
C ALA A 366 -4.26 22.69 45.85
N TRP A 367 -4.37 22.51 44.53
CA TRP A 367 -5.21 23.34 43.68
C TRP A 367 -6.72 23.19 43.98
N LEU A 368 -7.18 21.96 44.27
CA LEU A 368 -8.57 21.66 44.57
C LEU A 368 -8.96 22.12 45.99
N ASP A 369 -8.04 22.05 46.96
CA ASP A 369 -8.27 22.52 48.31
C ASP A 369 -8.46 24.06 48.31
N GLU A 370 -7.67 24.81 47.56
CA GLU A 370 -7.82 26.27 47.44
C GLU A 370 -9.08 26.68 46.63
N LYS A 371 -9.60 25.80 45.75
CA LYS A 371 -10.85 25.99 45.02
C LYS A 371 -12.09 25.74 45.89
N GLY A 372 -11.95 24.97 46.98
CA GLY A 372 -13.01 24.68 47.94
C GLY A 372 -13.25 25.76 48.97
N ASP A 373 -12.27 26.64 49.20
CA ASP A 373 -12.32 27.75 50.17
C ASP A 373 -12.81 29.09 49.59
N GLN A 374 -13.18 29.16 48.29
CA GLN A 374 -13.78 30.32 47.60
C GLN A 374 -15.24 30.06 47.22
#